data_ae80170d204c6f514a1e4112855520af
#
_entry.id   ae80170d204c6f514a1e4112855520af
#
_cell.length_a   1.000
_cell.length_b   1.000
_cell.length_c   1.000
_cell.angle_alpha   90.00
_cell.angle_beta   90.00
_cell.angle_gamma   90.00
#
_symmetry.space_group_name_H-M   'P 1'
#
loop_
_entity.id
_entity.type
_entity.pdbx_description
1 polymer ?
#
loop_
_entity_poly.entity_id
_entity_poly.type
_entity_poly.pdbx_seq_one_letter_code
_entity_poly.pdbx_strand_id
1 'polypeptide(L)'
;MRRKFFAVLMMLTLALTACGSDDYITVYNDVNTVEGVTLTLKEETLKNSRATFIITNNSAEDVLFDPVEFHLEEKNNDGIWEENIGTRVSEWKRDKTETIPAGTSIEREVDWKGLCGSIGSGEHRVILIINDQPIACEFEK
;
A
#
# COMPACT_ATOMS: atom_id res chain seq x y z
N MET A 1 54.09 -48.19 11.29
CA MET A 1 52.83 -47.90 10.52
C MET A 1 52.16 -46.71 11.15
N ARG A 2 52.17 -45.57 10.48
CA ARG A 2 51.47 -44.36 10.96
C ARG A 2 50.14 -44.29 10.26
N ARG A 3 49.05 -44.53 10.98
CA ARG A 3 47.68 -44.31 10.51
C ARG A 3 47.40 -42.80 10.56
N LYS A 4 47.26 -42.20 9.40
CA LYS A 4 46.76 -40.81 9.25
C LYS A 4 45.25 -40.86 9.34
N PHE A 5 44.70 -40.30 10.45
CA PHE A 5 43.30 -40.03 10.58
C PHE A 5 43.01 -38.74 9.79
N PHE A 6 42.29 -38.86 8.69
CA PHE A 6 41.68 -37.73 8.03
C PHE A 6 40.37 -37.36 8.78
N ALA A 7 40.43 -36.28 9.52
CA ALA A 7 39.20 -35.67 10.04
C ALA A 7 38.53 -34.92 8.90
N VAL A 8 37.45 -35.49 8.39
CA VAL A 8 36.52 -34.79 7.48
C VAL A 8 35.71 -33.83 8.33
N LEU A 9 36.10 -32.57 8.31
CA LEU A 9 35.32 -31.47 8.89
C LEU A 9 34.11 -31.20 7.93
N MET A 10 32.99 -31.78 8.28
CA MET A 10 31.75 -31.55 7.58
C MET A 10 31.23 -30.17 8.00
N MET A 11 31.54 -29.13 7.19
CA MET A 11 30.96 -27.81 7.32
C MET A 11 29.44 -27.91 6.98
N LEU A 12 28.64 -27.95 8.02
CA LEU A 12 27.22 -27.81 7.93
C LEU A 12 26.92 -26.33 7.64
N THR A 13 26.83 -25.97 6.37
CA THR A 13 26.35 -24.68 5.96
C THR A 13 24.84 -24.65 6.28
N LEU A 14 24.47 -24.02 7.41
CA LEU A 14 23.11 -23.60 7.64
C LEU A 14 22.78 -22.55 6.58
N ALA A 15 22.11 -22.97 5.53
CA ALA A 15 21.39 -22.06 4.66
C ALA A 15 20.25 -21.48 5.51
N LEU A 16 20.47 -20.27 6.05
CA LEU A 16 19.42 -19.42 6.53
C LEU A 16 18.58 -19.05 5.30
N THR A 17 17.59 -19.86 4.99
CA THR A 17 16.51 -19.43 4.11
C THR A 17 15.82 -18.30 4.87
N ALA A 18 16.19 -17.07 4.53
CA ALA A 18 15.40 -15.92 4.87
C ALA A 18 14.03 -16.14 4.22
N CYS A 19 13.05 -16.56 5.01
CA CYS A 19 11.65 -16.46 4.66
C CYS A 19 11.28 -14.98 4.67
N GLY A 20 11.75 -14.22 3.69
CA GLY A 20 11.10 -13.01 3.25
C GLY A 20 9.91 -13.48 2.42
N SER A 21 8.70 -13.33 2.93
CA SER A 21 7.53 -13.60 2.12
C SER A 21 7.38 -12.47 1.13
N ASP A 22 7.76 -12.70 -0.13
CA ASP A 22 7.49 -11.79 -1.27
C ASP A 22 5.98 -11.56 -1.46
N ASP A 23 5.15 -12.27 -0.69
CA ASP A 23 3.69 -12.26 -0.75
C ASP A 23 3.07 -10.90 -0.39
N TYR A 24 3.79 -10.03 0.29
CA TYR A 24 3.30 -8.71 0.73
C TYR A 24 3.89 -7.54 -0.05
N ILE A 25 4.84 -7.78 -0.95
CA ILE A 25 5.38 -6.73 -1.81
C ILE A 25 4.25 -6.13 -2.63
N THR A 26 4.26 -4.81 -2.74
CA THR A 26 3.23 -4.10 -3.51
C THR A 26 3.15 -4.58 -4.95
N VAL A 27 1.94 -4.62 -5.47
CA VAL A 27 1.68 -4.79 -6.90
C VAL A 27 1.54 -3.44 -7.61
N TYR A 28 1.51 -2.33 -6.85
CA TYR A 28 1.34 -0.97 -7.36
C TYR A 28 2.70 -0.27 -7.51
N ASN A 29 3.45 -0.66 -8.56
CA ASN A 29 4.76 -0.06 -8.85
C ASN A 29 4.62 1.30 -9.52
N ASP A 30 3.59 1.48 -10.34
CA ASP A 30 3.27 2.73 -11.02
C ASP A 30 1.98 3.30 -10.41
N VAL A 31 2.11 4.42 -9.69
CA VAL A 31 1.00 5.14 -9.09
C VAL A 31 0.98 6.58 -9.59
N ASN A 32 -0.15 7.27 -9.40
CA ASN A 32 -0.30 8.69 -9.76
C ASN A 32 -0.11 8.98 -11.25
N THR A 33 -0.54 8.04 -12.10
CA THR A 33 -0.45 8.16 -13.56
C THR A 33 -1.66 8.86 -14.18
N VAL A 34 -2.73 9.12 -13.40
CA VAL A 34 -3.90 9.86 -13.86
C VAL A 34 -3.57 11.35 -13.87
N GLU A 35 -3.40 11.90 -15.08
CA GLU A 35 -3.01 13.29 -15.25
C GLU A 35 -4.04 14.24 -14.63
N GLY A 36 -3.54 15.23 -13.86
CA GLY A 36 -4.36 16.26 -13.24
C GLY A 36 -5.13 15.79 -11.99
N VAL A 37 -5.01 14.54 -11.57
CA VAL A 37 -5.65 14.03 -10.36
C VAL A 37 -4.62 13.80 -9.27
N THR A 38 -4.89 14.32 -8.08
CA THR A 38 -4.02 14.18 -6.91
C THR A 38 -4.78 13.66 -5.70
N LEU A 39 -4.08 12.94 -4.84
CA LEU A 39 -4.55 12.47 -3.56
C LEU A 39 -3.68 13.07 -2.46
N THR A 40 -4.29 13.78 -1.51
CA THR A 40 -3.60 14.40 -0.39
C THR A 40 -4.23 14.03 0.94
N LEU A 41 -3.41 13.95 1.99
CA LEU A 41 -3.89 13.72 3.34
C LEU A 41 -4.37 15.03 3.96
N LYS A 42 -5.53 14.99 4.62
CA LYS A 42 -5.99 16.02 5.53
C LYS A 42 -5.36 15.74 6.90
N GLU A 43 -4.19 16.34 7.16
CA GLU A 43 -3.25 15.99 8.24
C GLU A 43 -3.91 15.87 9.62
N GLU A 44 -4.78 16.81 9.98
CA GLU A 44 -5.45 16.85 11.28
C GLU A 44 -6.41 15.67 11.51
N THR A 45 -6.73 14.90 10.47
CA THR A 45 -7.63 13.74 10.55
C THR A 45 -6.91 12.43 10.78
N LEU A 46 -5.58 12.40 10.67
CA LEU A 46 -4.80 11.18 10.80
C LEU A 46 -4.92 10.58 12.19
N LYS A 47 -5.47 9.39 12.27
CA LYS A 47 -5.60 8.55 13.46
C LYS A 47 -4.89 7.22 13.24
N ASN A 48 -4.82 6.39 14.28
CA ASN A 48 -4.22 5.05 14.16
C ASN A 48 -4.97 4.13 13.20
N SER A 49 -6.26 4.34 13.01
CA SER A 49 -7.14 3.42 12.27
C SER A 49 -7.90 4.06 11.11
N ARG A 50 -7.72 5.36 10.86
CA ARG A 50 -8.40 6.09 9.78
C ARG A 50 -7.76 7.43 9.50
N ALA A 51 -8.04 7.97 8.33
CA ALA A 51 -7.74 9.34 7.96
C ALA A 51 -8.68 9.81 6.84
N THR A 52 -8.76 11.13 6.66
CA THR A 52 -9.48 11.72 5.54
C THR A 52 -8.47 12.15 4.47
N PHE A 53 -8.76 11.79 3.24
CA PHE A 53 -7.99 12.17 2.06
C PHE A 53 -8.80 13.08 1.17
N ILE A 54 -8.12 13.95 0.45
CA ILE A 54 -8.71 14.87 -0.51
C ILE A 54 -8.30 14.40 -1.90
N ILE A 55 -9.29 14.10 -2.74
CA ILE A 55 -9.09 13.79 -4.16
C ILE A 55 -9.39 15.06 -4.92
N THR A 56 -8.40 15.58 -5.64
CA THR A 56 -8.53 16.79 -6.45
C THR A 56 -8.44 16.42 -7.93
N ASN A 57 -9.48 16.75 -8.68
CA ASN A 57 -9.51 16.58 -10.11
C ASN A 57 -9.28 17.93 -10.82
N ASN A 58 -8.03 18.24 -11.14
CA ASN A 58 -7.64 19.41 -11.92
C ASN A 58 -7.56 19.12 -13.42
N SER A 59 -8.07 17.97 -13.87
CA SER A 59 -8.14 17.65 -15.28
C SER A 59 -9.33 18.35 -15.95
N ALA A 60 -9.36 18.31 -17.28
CA ALA A 60 -10.45 18.87 -18.06
C ALA A 60 -11.68 17.96 -18.15
N GLU A 61 -11.60 16.74 -17.65
CA GLU A 61 -12.62 15.70 -17.73
C GLU A 61 -13.06 15.22 -16.36
N ASP A 62 -14.29 14.74 -16.28
CA ASP A 62 -14.78 14.03 -15.08
C ASP A 62 -14.02 12.73 -14.93
N VAL A 63 -13.74 12.33 -13.69
CA VAL A 63 -13.11 11.03 -13.39
C VAL A 63 -14.02 10.17 -12.55
N LEU A 64 -13.86 8.84 -12.69
CA LEU A 64 -14.62 7.86 -11.93
C LEU A 64 -13.78 7.41 -10.73
N PHE A 65 -14.39 7.46 -9.56
CA PHE A 65 -13.80 7.06 -8.29
C PHE A 65 -14.48 5.79 -7.77
N ASP A 66 -13.67 4.83 -7.31
CA ASP A 66 -14.16 3.68 -6.55
C ASP A 66 -14.25 4.06 -5.06
N PRO A 67 -15.47 4.10 -4.47
CA PRO A 67 -15.64 4.52 -3.08
C PRO A 67 -15.35 3.41 -2.06
N VAL A 68 -15.11 2.19 -2.50
CA VAL A 68 -14.99 1.00 -1.64
C VAL A 68 -13.55 0.52 -1.53
N GLU A 69 -12.88 0.36 -2.67
CA GLU A 69 -11.53 -0.19 -2.73
C GLU A 69 -10.49 0.82 -2.23
N PHE A 70 -9.68 0.36 -1.31
CA PHE A 70 -8.44 1.04 -0.91
C PHE A 70 -7.37 0.03 -0.54
N HIS A 71 -6.11 0.44 -0.63
CA HIS A 71 -4.98 -0.34 -0.19
C HIS A 71 -4.15 0.48 0.79
N LEU A 72 -3.69 -0.16 1.86
CA LEU A 72 -2.81 0.44 2.85
C LEU A 72 -1.48 -0.28 2.79
N GLU A 73 -0.42 0.48 2.62
CA GLU A 73 0.93 -0.05 2.51
C GLU A 73 1.86 0.63 3.51
N GLU A 74 2.90 -0.08 3.91
CA GLU A 74 3.98 0.39 4.75
C GLU A 74 5.31 0.19 4.03
N LYS A 75 6.21 1.16 4.15
CA LYS A 75 7.55 1.05 3.61
C LYS A 75 8.45 0.33 4.60
N ASN A 76 9.07 -0.76 4.16
CA ASN A 76 9.99 -1.52 4.99
C ASN A 76 11.38 -0.85 5.08
N ASN A 77 12.28 -1.44 5.87
CA ASN A 77 13.63 -0.90 6.08
C ASN A 77 14.51 -0.89 4.81
N ASP A 78 14.15 -1.68 3.80
CA ASP A 78 14.84 -1.72 2.50
C ASP A 78 14.25 -0.71 1.50
N GLY A 79 13.26 0.09 1.93
CA GLY A 79 12.59 1.07 1.09
C GLY A 79 11.55 0.49 0.14
N ILE A 80 11.12 -0.75 0.39
CA ILE A 80 10.12 -1.46 -0.42
C ILE A 80 8.75 -1.28 0.20
N TRP A 81 7.75 -0.96 -0.61
CA TRP A 81 6.36 -0.91 -0.18
C TRP A 81 5.78 -2.31 -0.04
N GLU A 82 5.17 -2.57 1.11
CA GLU A 82 4.49 -3.81 1.45
C GLU A 82 3.02 -3.52 1.76
N GLU A 83 2.13 -4.25 1.10
CA GLU A 83 0.71 -4.09 1.34
C GLU A 83 0.29 -4.74 2.66
N ASN A 84 -0.53 -4.06 3.44
CA ASN A 84 -1.16 -4.65 4.61
C ASN A 84 -2.07 -5.80 4.16
N ILE A 85 -1.91 -6.97 4.80
CA ILE A 85 -2.67 -8.17 4.46
C ILE A 85 -4.19 -7.95 4.53
N GLY A 86 -4.64 -7.05 5.40
CA GLY A 86 -6.06 -6.73 5.54
C GLY A 86 -6.66 -6.08 4.31
N THR A 87 -5.88 -5.38 3.49
CA THR A 87 -6.34 -4.79 2.23
C THR A 87 -6.07 -5.65 1.01
N ARG A 88 -5.37 -6.77 1.19
CA ARG A 88 -5.12 -7.78 0.16
C ARG A 88 -6.29 -8.73 0.02
N VAL A 89 -7.45 -8.20 -0.32
CA VAL A 89 -8.66 -9.01 -0.56
C VAL A 89 -8.67 -9.48 -2.01
N SER A 90 -9.13 -10.72 -2.22
CA SER A 90 -9.17 -11.33 -3.54
C SER A 90 -10.14 -10.63 -4.50
N GLU A 91 -11.21 -10.07 -3.96
CA GLU A 91 -12.21 -9.31 -4.72
C GLU A 91 -12.75 -8.15 -3.89
N TRP A 92 -12.61 -6.95 -4.44
CA TRP A 92 -13.32 -5.78 -3.97
C TRP A 92 -14.68 -5.69 -4.67
N LYS A 93 -15.74 -5.37 -3.91
CA LYS A 93 -17.06 -5.14 -4.50
C LYS A 93 -17.06 -3.77 -5.17
N ARG A 94 -16.97 -3.77 -6.50
CA ARG A 94 -16.93 -2.57 -7.34
C ARG A 94 -18.29 -2.28 -8.00
N ASP A 95 -19.36 -2.44 -7.25
CA ASP A 95 -20.74 -2.24 -7.74
C ASP A 95 -21.14 -0.77 -7.82
N LYS A 96 -20.32 0.13 -7.29
CA LYS A 96 -20.58 1.57 -7.31
C LYS A 96 -19.35 2.35 -7.68
N THR A 97 -19.53 3.29 -8.58
CA THR A 97 -18.55 4.34 -8.86
C THR A 97 -19.19 5.69 -8.59
N GLU A 98 -18.37 6.64 -8.16
CA GLU A 98 -18.77 8.04 -8.01
C GLU A 98 -18.02 8.87 -9.04
N THR A 99 -18.69 9.90 -9.57
CA THR A 99 -18.05 10.85 -10.49
C THR A 99 -17.49 12.02 -9.71
N ILE A 100 -16.24 12.36 -9.98
CA ILE A 100 -15.61 13.60 -9.52
C ILE A 100 -15.53 14.55 -10.71
N PRO A 101 -16.37 15.59 -10.76
CA PRO A 101 -16.38 16.52 -11.89
C PRO A 101 -15.02 17.21 -12.08
N ALA A 102 -14.74 17.54 -13.34
CA ALA A 102 -13.57 18.35 -13.69
C ALA A 102 -13.50 19.63 -12.84
N GLY A 103 -12.32 19.97 -12.34
CA GLY A 103 -12.07 21.16 -11.55
C GLY A 103 -12.61 21.12 -10.10
N THR A 104 -13.03 19.96 -9.61
CA THR A 104 -13.56 19.80 -8.24
C THR A 104 -12.70 18.92 -7.36
N SER A 105 -12.90 19.03 -6.05
CA SER A 105 -12.29 18.15 -5.04
C SER A 105 -13.38 17.49 -4.19
N ILE A 106 -13.12 16.29 -3.72
CA ILE A 106 -13.94 15.61 -2.73
C ILE A 106 -13.08 15.16 -1.55
N GLU A 107 -13.68 15.10 -0.38
CA GLU A 107 -13.09 14.47 0.79
C GLU A 107 -13.58 13.03 0.93
N ARG A 108 -12.67 12.13 1.29
CA ARG A 108 -13.01 10.73 1.55
C ARG A 108 -12.31 10.25 2.81
N GLU A 109 -13.09 9.85 3.80
CA GLU A 109 -12.57 9.13 4.95
C GLU A 109 -12.26 7.68 4.53
N VAL A 110 -11.05 7.24 4.84
CA VAL A 110 -10.61 5.85 4.71
C VAL A 110 -10.46 5.30 6.13
N ASP A 111 -11.33 4.39 6.50
CA ASP A 111 -11.30 3.68 7.78
C ASP A 111 -10.77 2.26 7.54
N TRP A 112 -9.57 1.99 8.04
CA TRP A 112 -8.92 0.68 7.91
C TRP A 112 -9.00 -0.17 9.17
N LYS A 113 -9.71 0.28 10.21
CA LYS A 113 -9.81 -0.42 11.49
C LYS A 113 -10.28 -1.87 11.34
N GLY A 114 -11.31 -2.10 10.56
CA GLY A 114 -11.90 -3.43 10.39
C GLY A 114 -11.02 -4.40 9.61
N LEU A 115 -10.18 -3.90 8.70
CA LEU A 115 -9.31 -4.71 7.84
C LEU A 115 -7.89 -4.83 8.40
N CYS A 116 -7.33 -3.74 8.91
CA CYS A 116 -5.92 -3.63 9.26
C CYS A 116 -5.68 -3.38 10.76
N GLY A 117 -6.71 -2.98 11.50
CA GLY A 117 -6.55 -2.53 12.88
C GLY A 117 -5.87 -1.15 12.96
N SER A 118 -4.92 -1.01 13.87
CA SER A 118 -4.14 0.23 14.05
C SER A 118 -2.79 0.12 13.35
N ILE A 119 -2.36 1.20 12.70
CA ILE A 119 -1.02 1.30 12.11
C ILE A 119 -0.02 1.84 13.13
N GLY A 120 1.23 1.42 13.01
CA GLY A 120 2.35 1.87 13.81
C GLY A 120 3.04 3.10 13.23
N SER A 121 4.16 3.50 13.86
CA SER A 121 5.06 4.54 13.35
C SER A 121 5.73 4.09 12.06
N GLY A 122 6.02 5.03 11.16
CA GLY A 122 6.75 4.80 9.93
C GLY A 122 6.12 5.46 8.72
N GLU A 123 6.68 5.17 7.56
CA GLU A 123 6.18 5.64 6.28
C GLU A 123 5.06 4.72 5.78
N HIS A 124 3.92 5.30 5.52
CA HIS A 124 2.73 4.62 4.99
C HIS A 124 2.26 5.29 3.71
N ARG A 125 1.45 4.57 2.93
CA ARG A 125 0.67 5.16 1.86
C ARG A 125 -0.71 4.52 1.75
N VAL A 126 -1.69 5.32 1.39
CA VAL A 126 -3.01 4.85 0.97
C VAL A 126 -3.09 4.94 -0.54
N ILE A 127 -3.64 3.89 -1.15
CA ILE A 127 -3.92 3.83 -2.58
C ILE A 127 -5.42 3.77 -2.76
N LEU A 128 -5.94 4.65 -3.62
CA LEU A 128 -7.32 4.65 -4.09
C LEU A 128 -7.34 4.42 -5.61
N ILE A 129 -8.49 4.07 -6.14
CA ILE A 129 -8.64 3.75 -7.55
C ILE A 129 -9.46 4.83 -8.25
N ILE A 130 -8.86 5.45 -9.27
CA ILE A 130 -9.47 6.48 -10.12
C ILE A 130 -9.34 6.03 -11.58
N ASN A 131 -10.43 6.00 -12.33
CA ASN A 131 -10.45 5.52 -13.72
C ASN A 131 -9.73 4.16 -13.87
N ASP A 132 -9.98 3.24 -12.93
CA ASP A 132 -9.33 1.92 -12.84
C ASP A 132 -7.80 1.98 -12.66
N GLN A 133 -7.24 3.11 -12.25
CA GLN A 133 -5.81 3.31 -12.02
C GLN A 133 -5.52 3.72 -10.57
N PRO A 134 -4.37 3.28 -10.02
CA PRO A 134 -4.02 3.60 -8.64
C PRO A 134 -3.50 5.04 -8.51
N ILE A 135 -4.03 5.76 -7.54
CA ILE A 135 -3.45 7.00 -7.03
C ILE A 135 -3.06 6.79 -5.57
N ALA A 136 -1.94 7.36 -5.17
CA ALA A 136 -1.37 7.16 -3.85
C ALA A 136 -1.08 8.48 -3.14
N CYS A 137 -1.24 8.45 -1.82
CA CYS A 137 -0.77 9.48 -0.92
C CYS A 137 0.15 8.85 0.12
N GLU A 138 1.40 9.28 0.15
CA GLU A 138 2.38 8.89 1.16
C GLU A 138 2.25 9.81 2.38
N PHE A 139 2.41 9.22 3.57
CA PHE A 139 2.39 9.96 4.83
C PHE A 139 3.23 9.26 5.88
N GLU A 140 3.66 10.00 6.87
CA GLU A 140 4.41 9.52 8.02
C GLU A 140 3.55 9.59 9.29
N LYS A 141 3.72 8.59 10.13
CA LYS A 141 3.07 8.50 11.42
C LYS A 141 4.07 8.32 12.56
#